data_c206bc9c4d3a8fc169bb9fac91bb23be
#
_entry.id   c206bc9c4d3a8fc169bb9fac91bb23be
#
_cell.length_a   1.000
_cell.length_b   1.000
_cell.length_c   1.000
_cell.angle_alpha   90.00
_cell.angle_beta   90.00
_cell.angle_gamma   90.00
#
_symmetry.space_group_name_H-M   'P 1'
#
loop_
_entity.id
_entity.type
_entity.pdbx_description
1 polymer ?
#
loop_
_entity_poly.entity_id
_entity_poly.type
_entity_poly.pdbx_seq_one_letter_code
_entity_poly.pdbx_strand_id
1 'polypeptide(L)'
;ARVNLYPLYKKPLHGMNLTQTNLSYVKMVSQKLTDRGYTLGRASIMPAYYPNRLLLAITAAAAACGFVFVLNLLVPLKDRQNYILMALGIIVAVIGAFVAKGALFLQTWAIGCPAAAPTAAILLALDHWKKMKITKKLGYGRVVRDGTIGLFFAVAVAMIGGLYIAAMLGNIRFFMEFDFYRGVKLTFILPLILVAIGYLRRFPLMGQTIASPEDLKVFVKDFLNIPIKMGTILILAVLALAGVIFVGRSGHTAGVPVPGVEVAMRRFLENVLYARPREKE
;
A
#
# COMPACT_ATOMS: atom_id res chain seq x y z
N ALA A 1 23.42 -11.01 6.42
CA ALA A 1 22.89 -10.79 7.77
C ALA A 1 23.07 -9.33 8.17
N ARG A 2 22.03 -8.68 8.58
CA ARG A 2 22.08 -7.31 9.11
C ARG A 2 22.59 -7.39 10.55
N VAL A 3 23.78 -6.92 10.78
CA VAL A 3 24.32 -6.84 12.14
C VAL A 3 23.93 -5.49 12.71
N ASN A 4 23.05 -5.47 13.71
CA ASN A 4 22.69 -4.24 14.40
C ASN A 4 23.81 -3.88 15.40
N LEU A 5 24.71 -2.99 14.97
CA LEU A 5 25.82 -2.47 15.79
C LEU A 5 25.43 -1.24 16.61
N TYR A 6 24.16 -0.81 16.54
CA TYR A 6 23.71 0.44 17.10
C TYR A 6 24.05 0.64 18.61
N PRO A 7 23.90 -0.37 19.50
CA PRO A 7 24.28 -0.23 20.90
C PRO A 7 25.78 -0.06 21.10
N LEU A 8 26.60 -0.70 20.25
CA LEU A 8 28.07 -0.65 20.35
C LEU A 8 28.66 0.60 19.69
N TYR A 9 27.98 1.14 18.67
CA TYR A 9 28.41 2.34 17.95
C TYR A 9 28.48 3.59 18.83
N LYS A 10 27.67 3.68 19.86
CA LYS A 10 27.55 4.88 20.69
C LYS A 10 28.28 4.79 22.02
N LYS A 11 28.64 3.60 22.47
CA LYS A 11 29.31 3.39 23.75
C LYS A 11 30.48 2.43 23.60
N PRO A 12 31.72 2.90 23.76
CA PRO A 12 32.89 2.01 23.79
C PRO A 12 32.81 1.09 25.00
N LEU A 13 33.24 -0.16 24.85
CA LEU A 13 33.39 -1.08 25.94
C LEU A 13 34.58 -0.64 26.84
N HIS A 14 34.54 -1.03 28.11
CA HIS A 14 35.52 -0.64 29.10
C HIS A 14 36.95 -0.94 28.61
N GLY A 15 37.81 0.08 28.61
CA GLY A 15 39.21 -0.02 28.21
C GLY A 15 39.48 -0.01 26.70
N MET A 16 38.46 0.16 25.87
CA MET A 16 38.56 0.20 24.40
C MET A 16 38.05 1.52 23.84
N ASN A 17 38.67 1.97 22.74
CA ASN A 17 38.03 3.04 21.95
C ASN A 17 36.90 2.46 21.07
N LEU A 18 36.13 3.34 20.42
CA LEU A 18 34.95 2.94 19.62
C LEU A 18 35.35 2.01 18.44
N THR A 19 36.49 2.25 17.81
CA THR A 19 37.03 1.42 16.71
C THR A 19 37.38 0.03 17.21
N GLN A 20 38.07 -0.06 18.32
CA GLN A 20 38.49 -1.34 18.94
C GLN A 20 37.26 -2.15 19.37
N THR A 21 36.25 -1.49 19.92
CA THR A 21 34.98 -2.13 20.29
C THR A 21 34.30 -2.76 19.06
N ASN A 22 34.21 -2.04 17.95
CA ASN A 22 33.62 -2.56 16.73
C ASN A 22 34.45 -3.69 16.12
N LEU A 23 35.79 -3.60 16.12
CA LEU A 23 36.67 -4.66 15.64
C LEU A 23 36.55 -5.92 16.50
N SER A 24 36.48 -5.79 17.82
CA SER A 24 36.31 -6.93 18.73
C SER A 24 34.96 -7.63 18.50
N TYR A 25 33.93 -6.86 18.25
CA TYR A 25 32.63 -7.42 17.91
C TYR A 25 32.63 -8.20 16.59
N VAL A 26 33.20 -7.62 15.52
CA VAL A 26 33.34 -8.33 14.23
C VAL A 26 34.14 -9.60 14.38
N LYS A 27 35.27 -9.55 15.15
CA LYS A 27 36.08 -10.72 15.44
C LYS A 27 35.30 -11.80 16.20
N MET A 28 34.51 -11.42 17.20
CA MET A 28 33.70 -12.36 17.96
C MET A 28 32.63 -13.02 17.08
N VAL A 29 31.95 -12.26 16.22
CA VAL A 29 30.95 -12.81 15.26
C VAL A 29 31.62 -13.77 14.28
N SER A 30 32.77 -13.38 13.72
CA SER A 30 33.60 -14.21 12.84
C SER A 30 33.96 -15.54 13.51
N GLN A 31 34.43 -15.48 14.72
CA GLN A 31 34.82 -16.66 15.49
C GLN A 31 33.65 -17.60 15.76
N LYS A 32 32.49 -17.06 16.20
CA LYS A 32 31.28 -17.85 16.42
C LYS A 32 30.71 -18.50 15.14
N LEU A 33 30.91 -17.88 13.99
CA LEU A 33 30.52 -18.47 12.72
C LEU A 33 31.45 -19.63 12.35
N THR A 34 32.75 -19.43 12.50
CA THR A 34 33.74 -20.49 12.25
C THR A 34 33.55 -21.69 13.19
N ASP A 35 33.29 -21.43 14.47
CA ASP A 35 33.02 -22.47 15.47
C ASP A 35 31.78 -23.33 15.14
N ARG A 36 30.86 -22.76 14.35
CA ARG A 36 29.68 -23.46 13.85
C ARG A 36 29.85 -24.12 12.48
N GLY A 37 31.10 -24.16 11.98
CA GLY A 37 31.42 -24.80 10.70
C GLY A 37 31.20 -23.95 9.45
N TYR A 38 30.91 -22.65 9.61
CA TYR A 38 30.84 -21.76 8.45
C TYR A 38 32.22 -21.31 8.00
N THR A 39 32.44 -21.32 6.71
CA THR A 39 33.66 -20.76 6.10
C THR A 39 33.41 -19.28 5.78
N LEU A 40 34.33 -18.42 6.28
CA LEU A 40 34.29 -17.00 5.98
C LEU A 40 35.03 -16.73 4.66
N GLY A 41 34.38 -16.07 3.73
CA GLY A 41 34.93 -15.75 2.43
C GLY A 41 34.60 -14.31 2.00
N ARG A 42 35.12 -13.90 0.86
CA ARG A 42 34.70 -12.64 0.24
C ARG A 42 33.25 -12.74 -0.19
N ALA A 43 32.44 -11.76 0.23
CA ALA A 43 31.08 -11.62 -0.28
C ALA A 43 31.14 -11.31 -1.80
N SER A 44 30.31 -11.98 -2.58
CA SER A 44 30.09 -11.61 -3.97
C SER A 44 29.42 -10.25 -4.03
N ILE A 45 29.90 -9.37 -4.90
CA ILE A 45 29.27 -8.07 -5.13
C ILE A 45 28.09 -8.29 -6.06
N MET A 46 26.89 -8.00 -5.57
CA MET A 46 25.72 -7.96 -6.44
C MET A 46 25.85 -6.76 -7.39
N PRO A 47 25.68 -6.95 -8.72
CA PRO A 47 25.70 -5.83 -9.64
C PRO A 47 24.57 -4.87 -9.32
N ALA A 48 24.88 -3.57 -9.32
CA ALA A 48 23.89 -2.52 -9.09
C ALA A 48 22.89 -2.50 -10.26
N TYR A 49 21.64 -2.82 -10.00
CA TYR A 49 20.59 -2.77 -10.99
C TYR A 49 19.83 -1.44 -10.91
N TYR A 50 19.77 -0.77 -12.06
CA TYR A 50 18.95 0.42 -12.28
C TYR A 50 18.08 0.17 -13.52
N PRO A 51 16.74 0.32 -13.40
CA PRO A 51 15.85 0.13 -14.53
C PRO A 51 16.13 1.15 -15.63
N ASN A 52 15.96 0.73 -16.87
CA ASN A 52 16.10 1.61 -18.03
C ASN A 52 15.09 2.75 -17.97
N ARG A 53 15.53 3.99 -18.21
CA ARG A 53 14.67 5.18 -18.15
C ARG A 53 13.54 5.14 -19.15
N LEU A 54 13.73 4.52 -20.32
CA LEU A 54 12.66 4.35 -21.30
C LEU A 54 11.56 3.43 -20.77
N LEU A 55 11.93 2.31 -20.14
CA LEU A 55 10.96 1.40 -19.51
C LEU A 55 10.21 2.09 -18.37
N LEU A 56 10.90 2.88 -17.54
CA LEU A 56 10.27 3.69 -16.51
C LEU A 56 9.29 4.70 -17.10
N ALA A 57 9.65 5.36 -18.20
CA ALA A 57 8.78 6.33 -18.88
C ALA A 57 7.51 5.65 -19.43
N ILE A 58 7.65 4.49 -20.05
CA ILE A 58 6.50 3.69 -20.55
C ILE A 58 5.61 3.25 -19.40
N THR A 59 6.19 2.74 -18.34
CA THR A 59 5.45 2.31 -17.14
C THR A 59 4.71 3.48 -16.51
N ALA A 60 5.36 4.62 -16.32
CA ALA A 60 4.73 5.82 -15.77
C ALA A 60 3.63 6.38 -16.70
N ALA A 61 3.84 6.36 -18.01
CA ALA A 61 2.82 6.77 -19.00
C ALA A 61 1.58 5.87 -18.94
N ALA A 62 1.78 4.54 -18.84
CA ALA A 62 0.67 3.60 -18.67
C ALA A 62 -0.09 3.85 -17.36
N ALA A 63 0.62 4.17 -16.26
CA ALA A 63 0.00 4.57 -15.00
C ALA A 63 -0.84 5.84 -15.15
N ALA A 64 -0.35 6.86 -15.88
CA ALA A 64 -1.11 8.08 -16.16
C ALA A 64 -2.44 7.77 -16.87
N CYS A 65 -2.41 6.91 -17.86
CA CYS A 65 -3.63 6.46 -18.55
C CYS A 65 -4.59 5.73 -17.58
N GLY A 66 -4.06 4.87 -16.72
CA GLY A 66 -4.84 4.18 -15.67
C GLY A 66 -5.52 5.16 -14.70
N PHE A 67 -4.84 6.24 -14.33
CA PHE A 67 -5.42 7.30 -13.50
C PHE A 67 -6.57 8.03 -14.19
N VAL A 68 -6.36 8.44 -15.44
CA VAL A 68 -7.41 9.12 -16.21
C VAL A 68 -8.61 8.19 -16.40
N PHE A 69 -8.38 6.89 -16.61
CA PHE A 69 -9.44 5.90 -16.69
C PHE A 69 -10.25 5.82 -15.38
N VAL A 70 -9.59 5.74 -14.22
CA VAL A 70 -10.28 5.73 -12.92
C VAL A 70 -11.01 7.05 -12.68
N LEU A 71 -10.39 8.17 -13.05
CA LEU A 71 -11.03 9.48 -12.94
C LEU A 71 -12.31 9.53 -13.76
N ASN A 72 -12.29 8.99 -14.98
CA ASN A 72 -13.47 8.90 -15.84
C ASN A 72 -14.56 7.96 -15.28
N LEU A 73 -14.17 6.87 -14.60
CA LEU A 73 -15.12 6.01 -13.88
C LEU A 73 -15.77 6.72 -12.68
N LEU A 74 -15.05 7.63 -12.04
CA LEU A 74 -15.55 8.40 -10.90
C LEU A 74 -16.39 9.60 -11.36
N VAL A 75 -15.88 10.35 -12.33
CA VAL A 75 -16.52 11.55 -12.87
C VAL A 75 -16.54 11.44 -14.38
N PRO A 76 -17.72 11.25 -15.02
CA PRO A 76 -17.77 11.13 -16.47
C PRO A 76 -17.23 12.41 -17.13
N LEU A 77 -16.11 12.26 -17.80
CA LEU A 77 -15.45 13.35 -18.52
C LEU A 77 -15.88 13.32 -19.99
N LYS A 78 -15.85 14.49 -20.63
CA LYS A 78 -16.03 14.58 -22.09
C LYS A 78 -14.78 13.98 -22.79
N ASP A 79 -14.96 13.39 -23.97
CA ASP A 79 -13.86 12.75 -24.71
C ASP A 79 -12.65 13.66 -24.89
N ARG A 80 -12.89 14.93 -25.25
CA ARG A 80 -11.82 15.93 -25.37
C ARG A 80 -11.02 16.11 -24.06
N GLN A 81 -11.70 16.12 -22.92
CA GLN A 81 -11.05 16.24 -21.59
C GLN A 81 -10.22 14.99 -21.29
N ASN A 82 -10.75 13.81 -21.60
CA ASN A 82 -10.01 12.56 -21.44
C ASN A 82 -8.70 12.56 -22.24
N TYR A 83 -8.77 12.91 -23.53
CA TYR A 83 -7.56 12.96 -24.37
C TYR A 83 -6.53 13.98 -23.89
N ILE A 84 -7.00 15.17 -23.47
CA ILE A 84 -6.11 16.20 -22.94
C ILE A 84 -5.42 15.72 -21.66
N LEU A 85 -6.19 15.15 -20.71
CA LEU A 85 -5.63 14.65 -19.45
C LEU A 85 -4.67 13.48 -19.67
N MET A 86 -4.99 12.55 -20.60
CA MET A 86 -4.08 11.46 -20.96
C MET A 86 -2.79 11.99 -21.55
N ALA A 87 -2.88 12.92 -22.51
CA ALA A 87 -1.70 13.52 -23.15
C ALA A 87 -0.83 14.26 -22.12
N LEU A 88 -1.42 15.08 -21.27
CA LEU A 88 -0.71 15.77 -20.19
C LEU A 88 -0.06 14.78 -19.22
N GLY A 89 -0.80 13.75 -18.79
CA GLY A 89 -0.27 12.71 -17.90
C GLY A 89 0.92 11.97 -18.50
N ILE A 90 0.84 11.60 -19.77
CA ILE A 90 1.94 10.95 -20.51
C ILE A 90 3.15 11.88 -20.61
N ILE A 91 2.96 13.15 -20.97
CA ILE A 91 4.04 14.14 -21.06
C ILE A 91 4.73 14.29 -19.71
N VAL A 92 3.98 14.47 -18.62
CA VAL A 92 4.53 14.59 -17.26
C VAL A 92 5.29 13.32 -16.85
N ALA A 93 4.74 12.15 -17.18
CA ALA A 93 5.37 10.87 -16.89
C ALA A 93 6.69 10.69 -17.62
N VAL A 94 6.72 11.01 -18.91
CA VAL A 94 7.92 10.89 -19.75
C VAL A 94 8.98 11.90 -19.31
N ILE A 95 8.63 13.18 -19.19
CA ILE A 95 9.56 14.21 -18.71
C ILE A 95 10.11 13.86 -17.35
N GLY A 96 9.24 13.46 -16.41
CA GLY A 96 9.64 13.06 -15.07
C GLY A 96 10.62 11.89 -15.04
N ALA A 97 10.42 10.87 -15.90
CA ALA A 97 11.30 9.71 -15.96
C ALA A 97 12.73 10.07 -16.43
N PHE A 98 12.88 11.09 -17.28
CA PHE A 98 14.18 11.50 -17.80
C PHE A 98 14.85 12.61 -16.95
N VAL A 99 14.08 13.52 -16.39
CA VAL A 99 14.56 14.69 -15.67
C VAL A 99 14.71 14.44 -14.18
N ALA A 100 13.79 13.69 -13.58
CA ALA A 100 13.82 13.48 -12.14
C ALA A 100 14.99 12.57 -11.70
N LYS A 101 15.87 13.13 -10.87
CA LYS A 101 17.05 12.44 -10.34
C LYS A 101 16.81 11.74 -8.99
N GLY A 102 15.64 11.91 -8.39
CA GLY A 102 15.34 11.47 -7.02
C GLY A 102 14.32 10.35 -6.91
N ALA A 103 14.26 9.75 -5.74
CA ALA A 103 13.29 8.71 -5.40
C ALA A 103 11.83 9.24 -5.37
N LEU A 104 11.63 10.56 -5.24
CA LEU A 104 10.30 11.17 -5.12
C LEU A 104 9.42 10.88 -6.34
N PHE A 105 9.95 11.03 -7.55
CA PHE A 105 9.21 10.72 -8.78
C PHE A 105 8.76 9.26 -8.79
N LEU A 106 9.69 8.34 -8.54
CA LEU A 106 9.39 6.91 -8.52
C LEU A 106 8.35 6.54 -7.46
N GLN A 107 8.49 7.12 -6.27
CA GLN A 107 7.53 6.89 -5.17
C GLN A 107 6.14 7.44 -5.48
N THR A 108 6.03 8.64 -6.06
CA THR A 108 4.75 9.25 -6.40
C THR A 108 4.01 8.42 -7.45
N TRP A 109 4.68 8.01 -8.51
CA TRP A 109 4.08 7.17 -9.54
C TRP A 109 3.77 5.76 -9.03
N ALA A 110 4.59 5.22 -8.12
CA ALA A 110 4.33 3.93 -7.49
C ALA A 110 3.09 3.94 -6.58
N ILE A 111 2.71 5.08 -5.97
CA ILE A 111 1.48 5.18 -5.17
C ILE A 111 0.24 5.03 -6.04
N GLY A 112 0.29 5.58 -7.23
CA GLY A 112 -0.87 5.72 -8.06
C GLY A 112 -1.41 4.41 -8.61
N CYS A 113 -0.56 3.58 -9.15
CA CYS A 113 -1.01 2.33 -9.77
C CYS A 113 -1.74 1.37 -8.83
N PRO A 114 -1.23 1.11 -7.61
CA PRO A 114 -1.95 0.26 -6.66
C PRO A 114 -3.23 0.89 -6.13
N ALA A 115 -3.38 2.21 -6.23
CA ALA A 115 -4.66 2.86 -5.93
C ALA A 115 -5.64 2.77 -7.10
N ALA A 116 -5.17 2.94 -8.33
CA ALA A 116 -6.01 2.95 -9.52
C ALA A 116 -6.53 1.56 -9.89
N ALA A 117 -5.69 0.53 -9.87
CA ALA A 117 -6.05 -0.80 -10.35
C ALA A 117 -7.21 -1.44 -9.55
N PRO A 118 -7.16 -1.57 -8.21
CA PRO A 118 -8.26 -2.14 -7.45
C PRO A 118 -9.51 -1.25 -7.50
N THR A 119 -9.35 0.08 -7.52
CA THR A 119 -10.47 1.00 -7.69
C THR A 119 -11.20 0.75 -9.01
N ALA A 120 -10.47 0.68 -10.13
CA ALA A 120 -11.05 0.39 -11.43
C ALA A 120 -11.81 -0.94 -11.43
N ALA A 121 -11.20 -2.01 -10.90
CA ALA A 121 -11.80 -3.33 -10.84
C ALA A 121 -13.13 -3.33 -10.09
N ILE A 122 -13.16 -2.71 -8.91
CA ILE A 122 -14.37 -2.66 -8.09
C ILE A 122 -15.43 -1.79 -8.75
N LEU A 123 -15.08 -0.61 -9.29
CA LEU A 123 -16.05 0.26 -9.97
C LEU A 123 -16.66 -0.40 -11.21
N LEU A 124 -15.86 -1.14 -11.99
CA LEU A 124 -16.35 -1.91 -13.13
C LEU A 124 -17.30 -3.04 -12.67
N ALA A 125 -16.97 -3.74 -11.60
CA ALA A 125 -17.84 -4.75 -11.02
C ALA A 125 -19.17 -4.13 -10.53
N LEU A 126 -19.13 -2.97 -9.87
CA LEU A 126 -20.32 -2.23 -9.44
C LEU A 126 -21.16 -1.80 -10.63
N ASP A 127 -20.54 -1.31 -11.71
CA ASP A 127 -21.27 -0.94 -12.95
C ASP A 127 -21.91 -2.15 -13.63
N HIS A 128 -21.20 -3.29 -13.61
CA HIS A 128 -21.76 -4.54 -14.12
C HIS A 128 -22.98 -4.96 -13.29
N TRP A 129 -22.90 -4.97 -11.98
CA TRP A 129 -24.04 -5.31 -11.11
C TRP A 129 -25.20 -4.34 -11.21
N LYS A 130 -24.93 -3.05 -11.35
CA LYS A 130 -25.98 -2.03 -11.58
C LYS A 130 -26.74 -2.27 -12.87
N LYS A 131 -26.08 -2.75 -13.92
CA LYS A 131 -26.71 -3.06 -15.22
C LYS A 131 -27.52 -4.36 -15.22
N MET A 132 -27.28 -5.25 -14.26
CA MET A 132 -28.03 -6.49 -14.17
C MET A 132 -29.49 -6.21 -13.79
N LYS A 133 -30.43 -6.49 -14.73
CA LYS A 133 -31.88 -6.44 -14.45
C LYS A 133 -32.25 -7.65 -13.59
N ILE A 134 -32.39 -7.42 -12.29
CA ILE A 134 -32.81 -8.46 -11.34
C ILE A 134 -34.34 -8.48 -11.32
N THR A 135 -34.91 -9.42 -12.05
CA THR A 135 -36.37 -9.61 -12.12
C THR A 135 -36.91 -10.55 -11.05
N LYS A 136 -36.05 -11.34 -10.40
CA LYS A 136 -36.42 -12.31 -9.35
C LYS A 136 -35.43 -12.21 -8.18
N LYS A 137 -35.87 -12.56 -6.95
CA LYS A 137 -34.98 -12.68 -5.81
C LYS A 137 -33.81 -13.60 -6.16
N LEU A 138 -32.59 -13.10 -5.99
CA LEU A 138 -31.37 -13.88 -6.21
C LEU A 138 -31.25 -14.97 -5.15
N GLY A 139 -31.06 -16.22 -5.57
CA GLY A 139 -30.72 -17.31 -4.66
C GLY A 139 -29.32 -17.11 -4.06
N TYR A 140 -29.12 -17.55 -2.82
CA TYR A 140 -27.84 -17.44 -2.10
C TYR A 140 -26.63 -17.96 -2.93
N GLY A 141 -26.79 -19.11 -3.61
CA GLY A 141 -25.71 -19.67 -4.44
C GLY A 141 -25.26 -18.73 -5.58
N ARG A 142 -26.17 -17.98 -6.18
CA ARG A 142 -25.83 -17.00 -7.21
C ARG A 142 -25.10 -15.79 -6.63
N VAL A 143 -25.53 -15.31 -5.46
CA VAL A 143 -24.88 -14.17 -4.79
C VAL A 143 -23.44 -14.54 -4.40
N VAL A 144 -23.25 -15.74 -3.82
CA VAL A 144 -21.92 -16.24 -3.44
C VAL A 144 -21.04 -16.39 -4.67
N ARG A 145 -21.54 -17.04 -5.73
CA ARG A 145 -20.76 -17.23 -6.97
C ARG A 145 -20.34 -15.90 -7.58
N ASP A 146 -21.28 -14.98 -7.78
CA ASP A 146 -21.02 -13.70 -8.45
C ASP A 146 -20.11 -12.81 -7.58
N GLY A 147 -20.25 -12.86 -6.25
CA GLY A 147 -19.34 -12.22 -5.30
C GLY A 147 -17.93 -12.81 -5.34
N THR A 148 -17.80 -14.14 -5.40
CA THR A 148 -16.51 -14.83 -5.50
C THR A 148 -15.79 -14.48 -6.81
N ILE A 149 -16.52 -14.53 -7.94
CA ILE A 149 -15.96 -14.13 -9.26
C ILE A 149 -15.48 -12.67 -9.22
N GLY A 150 -16.31 -11.77 -8.67
CA GLY A 150 -15.94 -10.35 -8.51
C GLY A 150 -14.70 -10.15 -7.64
N LEU A 151 -14.57 -10.91 -6.56
CA LEU A 151 -13.38 -10.89 -5.69
C LEU A 151 -12.12 -11.33 -6.44
N PHE A 152 -12.16 -12.48 -7.12
CA PHE A 152 -11.02 -12.96 -7.89
C PHE A 152 -10.63 -12.00 -9.01
N PHE A 153 -11.60 -11.42 -9.70
CA PHE A 153 -11.37 -10.38 -10.70
C PHE A 153 -10.68 -9.16 -10.08
N ALA A 154 -11.17 -8.66 -8.95
CA ALA A 154 -10.57 -7.51 -8.26
C ALA A 154 -9.13 -7.81 -7.81
N VAL A 155 -8.87 -9.00 -7.28
CA VAL A 155 -7.51 -9.44 -6.89
C VAL A 155 -6.60 -9.52 -8.11
N ALA A 156 -7.04 -10.13 -9.21
CA ALA A 156 -6.23 -10.25 -10.42
C ALA A 156 -5.85 -8.88 -10.99
N VAL A 157 -6.78 -7.92 -11.02
CA VAL A 157 -6.49 -6.55 -11.47
C VAL A 157 -5.61 -5.81 -10.47
N ALA A 158 -5.80 -6.01 -9.16
CA ALA A 158 -4.94 -5.41 -8.12
C ALA A 158 -3.48 -5.90 -8.21
N MET A 159 -3.26 -7.16 -8.63
CA MET A 159 -1.92 -7.69 -8.89
C MET A 159 -1.18 -6.91 -9.98
N ILE A 160 -1.89 -6.40 -10.98
CA ILE A 160 -1.30 -5.50 -11.99
C ILE A 160 -0.73 -4.26 -11.31
N GLY A 161 -1.48 -3.65 -10.37
CA GLY A 161 -0.98 -2.53 -9.55
C GLY A 161 0.29 -2.89 -8.76
N GLY A 162 0.34 -4.11 -8.20
CA GLY A 162 1.54 -4.62 -7.52
C GLY A 162 2.75 -4.75 -8.45
N LEU A 163 2.56 -5.27 -9.67
CA LEU A 163 3.62 -5.35 -10.68
C LEU A 163 4.15 -3.95 -11.07
N TYR A 164 3.28 -2.95 -11.13
CA TYR A 164 3.69 -1.56 -11.36
C TYR A 164 4.57 -1.01 -10.23
N ILE A 165 4.24 -1.31 -8.96
CA ILE A 165 5.11 -0.94 -7.85
C ILE A 165 6.49 -1.58 -8.02
N ALA A 166 6.53 -2.87 -8.31
CA ALA A 166 7.78 -3.59 -8.51
C ALA A 166 8.60 -3.01 -9.67
N ALA A 167 7.94 -2.63 -10.79
CA ALA A 167 8.60 -2.01 -11.93
C ALA A 167 9.14 -0.60 -11.60
N MET A 168 8.37 0.22 -10.88
CA MET A 168 8.77 1.60 -10.55
C MET A 168 9.83 1.66 -9.46
N LEU A 169 9.78 0.77 -8.47
CA LEU A 169 10.70 0.74 -7.32
C LEU A 169 11.78 -0.35 -7.45
N GLY A 170 11.82 -1.08 -8.57
CA GLY A 170 12.74 -2.18 -8.81
C GLY A 170 14.17 -1.73 -9.08
N ASN A 171 14.78 -0.93 -8.21
CA ASN A 171 16.18 -0.55 -8.29
C ASN A 171 16.94 -0.94 -7.01
N ILE A 172 18.26 -0.99 -7.11
CA ILE A 172 19.14 -1.43 -6.03
C ILE A 172 18.96 -0.61 -4.74
N ARG A 173 18.62 0.69 -4.85
CA ARG A 173 18.48 1.57 -3.69
C ARG A 173 17.28 1.19 -2.82
N PHE A 174 16.14 0.85 -3.46
CA PHE A 174 14.97 0.36 -2.73
C PHE A 174 15.17 -1.07 -2.25
N PHE A 175 15.82 -1.93 -3.05
CA PHE A 175 16.10 -3.31 -2.68
C PHE A 175 17.01 -3.42 -1.46
N MET A 176 18.04 -2.57 -1.39
CA MET A 176 18.98 -2.51 -0.26
C MET A 176 18.49 -1.62 0.89
N GLU A 177 17.26 -1.12 0.83
CA GLU A 177 16.65 -0.24 1.84
C GLU A 177 17.43 1.06 2.11
N PHE A 178 18.16 1.59 1.12
CA PHE A 178 18.70 2.94 1.19
C PHE A 178 17.60 3.99 1.01
N ASP A 179 16.62 3.70 0.14
CA ASP A 179 15.42 4.51 -0.03
C ASP A 179 14.22 3.71 0.49
N PHE A 180 13.38 4.35 1.31
CA PHE A 180 12.16 3.75 1.85
C PHE A 180 10.95 4.22 1.06
N TYR A 181 10.07 3.30 0.72
CA TYR A 181 8.78 3.63 0.10
C TYR A 181 7.83 4.23 1.16
N ARG A 182 7.67 5.55 1.12
CA ARG A 182 6.84 6.31 2.10
C ARG A 182 5.34 6.27 1.78
N GLY A 183 4.97 5.77 0.62
CA GLY A 183 3.58 5.76 0.13
C GLY A 183 2.71 4.60 0.57
N VAL A 184 3.23 3.64 1.33
CA VAL A 184 2.52 2.38 1.68
C VAL A 184 1.14 2.65 2.29
N LYS A 185 1.02 3.59 3.21
CA LYS A 185 -0.28 3.91 3.84
C LYS A 185 -1.30 4.44 2.83
N LEU A 186 -0.85 5.28 1.89
CA LEU A 186 -1.72 5.84 0.86
C LEU A 186 -2.20 4.77 -0.12
N THR A 187 -1.36 3.78 -0.44
CA THR A 187 -1.76 2.68 -1.33
C THR A 187 -2.88 1.82 -0.78
N PHE A 188 -3.05 1.76 0.54
CA PHE A 188 -4.17 1.05 1.19
C PHE A 188 -5.41 1.93 1.38
N ILE A 189 -5.23 3.18 1.77
CA ILE A 189 -6.34 4.07 2.13
C ILE A 189 -7.00 4.65 0.89
N LEU A 190 -6.21 5.05 -0.11
CA LEU A 190 -6.72 5.75 -1.29
C LEU A 190 -7.73 4.93 -2.10
N PRO A 191 -7.53 3.62 -2.38
CA PRO A 191 -8.54 2.81 -3.06
C PRO A 191 -9.85 2.75 -2.31
N LEU A 192 -9.81 2.65 -0.97
CA LEU A 192 -11.03 2.59 -0.16
C LEU A 192 -11.84 3.87 -0.28
N ILE A 193 -11.18 5.03 -0.22
CA ILE A 193 -11.82 6.34 -0.39
C ILE A 193 -12.42 6.46 -1.81
N LEU A 194 -11.64 6.12 -2.84
CA LEU A 194 -12.09 6.22 -4.23
C LEU A 194 -13.27 5.30 -4.53
N VAL A 195 -13.23 4.07 -4.00
CA VAL A 195 -14.35 3.11 -4.13
C VAL A 195 -15.58 3.61 -3.37
N ALA A 196 -15.42 4.16 -2.16
CA ALA A 196 -16.53 4.74 -1.40
C ALA A 196 -17.19 5.88 -2.17
N ILE A 197 -16.40 6.81 -2.71
CA ILE A 197 -16.92 7.89 -3.57
C ILE A 197 -17.64 7.31 -4.80
N GLY A 198 -17.03 6.34 -5.47
CA GLY A 198 -17.62 5.70 -6.64
C GLY A 198 -18.91 4.94 -6.34
N TYR A 199 -19.02 4.32 -5.16
CA TYR A 199 -20.24 3.66 -4.69
C TYR A 199 -21.35 4.68 -4.43
N LEU A 200 -21.08 5.75 -3.68
CA LEU A 200 -22.05 6.79 -3.35
C LEU A 200 -22.61 7.50 -4.60
N ARG A 201 -21.82 7.58 -5.66
CA ARG A 201 -22.27 8.12 -6.95
C ARG A 201 -23.14 7.16 -7.77
N ARG A 202 -23.05 5.85 -7.51
CA ARG A 202 -23.76 4.81 -8.30
C ARG A 202 -25.02 4.32 -7.64
N PHE A 203 -25.01 4.25 -6.33
CA PHE A 203 -26.09 3.68 -5.55
C PHE A 203 -26.66 4.71 -4.59
N PRO A 204 -28.00 4.82 -4.52
CA PRO A 204 -28.64 5.71 -3.56
C PRO A 204 -28.36 5.18 -2.14
N LEU A 205 -27.84 6.03 -1.30
CA LEU A 205 -27.74 5.79 0.13
C LEU A 205 -28.78 6.67 0.81
N MET A 206 -29.65 6.08 1.62
CA MET A 206 -30.77 6.78 2.26
C MET A 206 -31.73 7.48 1.28
N GLY A 207 -31.90 6.91 0.07
CA GLY A 207 -32.77 7.47 -0.96
C GLY A 207 -32.16 8.59 -1.81
N GLN A 208 -30.90 9.00 -1.51
CA GLN A 208 -30.21 10.06 -2.23
C GLN A 208 -28.95 9.53 -2.89
N THR A 209 -28.69 9.94 -4.14
CA THR A 209 -27.43 9.71 -4.85
C THR A 209 -26.54 10.94 -4.72
N ILE A 210 -25.30 10.78 -4.31
CA ILE A 210 -24.37 11.90 -4.11
C ILE A 210 -23.60 12.11 -5.43
N ALA A 211 -24.10 13.03 -6.25
CA ALA A 211 -23.48 13.37 -7.54
C ALA A 211 -22.62 14.63 -7.47
N SER A 212 -22.97 15.58 -6.59
CA SER A 212 -22.32 16.88 -6.44
C SER A 212 -21.78 17.11 -5.03
N PRO A 213 -20.88 18.09 -4.82
CA PRO A 213 -20.45 18.50 -3.49
C PRO A 213 -21.59 19.03 -2.61
N GLU A 214 -22.60 19.63 -3.23
CA GLU A 214 -23.80 20.11 -2.53
C GLU A 214 -24.61 18.95 -1.98
N ASP A 215 -24.83 17.89 -2.77
CA ASP A 215 -25.51 16.66 -2.35
C ASP A 215 -24.78 16.03 -1.16
N LEU A 216 -23.43 16.06 -1.17
CA LEU A 216 -22.62 15.56 -0.07
C LEU A 216 -22.88 16.33 1.22
N LYS A 217 -22.99 17.67 1.15
CA LYS A 217 -23.29 18.50 2.32
C LYS A 217 -24.68 18.17 2.90
N VAL A 218 -25.68 18.03 2.01
CA VAL A 218 -27.04 17.66 2.41
C VAL A 218 -27.02 16.27 3.05
N PHE A 219 -26.38 15.31 2.40
CA PHE A 219 -26.25 13.94 2.92
C PHE A 219 -25.57 13.90 4.30
N VAL A 220 -24.46 14.62 4.47
CA VAL A 220 -23.76 14.68 5.78
C VAL A 220 -24.66 15.27 6.86
N LYS A 221 -25.39 16.34 6.54
CA LYS A 221 -26.34 16.97 7.47
C LYS A 221 -27.45 15.98 7.87
N ASP A 222 -28.06 15.32 6.89
CA ASP A 222 -29.12 14.33 7.13
C ASP A 222 -28.60 13.13 7.91
N PHE A 223 -27.40 12.64 7.56
CA PHE A 223 -26.73 11.54 8.27
C PHE A 223 -26.46 11.87 9.74
N LEU A 224 -25.97 13.09 10.04
CA LEU A 224 -25.69 13.52 11.39
C LEU A 224 -26.97 13.71 12.25
N ASN A 225 -28.12 13.92 11.57
CA ASN A 225 -29.42 14.05 12.26
C ASN A 225 -30.12 12.70 12.51
N ILE A 226 -29.56 11.57 12.06
CA ILE A 226 -30.15 10.25 12.33
C ILE A 226 -29.93 9.88 13.79
N PRO A 227 -30.95 9.44 14.49
CA PRO A 227 -30.79 8.90 15.83
C PRO A 227 -29.99 7.61 15.77
N ILE A 228 -28.79 7.62 16.32
CA ILE A 228 -27.87 6.48 16.31
C ILE A 228 -28.15 5.60 17.53
N LYS A 229 -28.37 4.30 17.29
CA LYS A 229 -28.51 3.32 18.39
C LYS A 229 -27.17 3.18 19.15
N MET A 230 -27.23 3.05 20.47
CA MET A 230 -26.05 2.85 21.31
C MET A 230 -25.13 1.72 20.83
N GLY A 231 -25.71 0.60 20.35
CA GLY A 231 -24.94 -0.49 19.77
C GLY A 231 -24.12 -0.10 18.54
N THR A 232 -24.66 0.78 17.69
CA THR A 232 -23.93 1.31 16.51
C THR A 232 -22.76 2.18 16.93
N ILE A 233 -22.94 3.02 17.97
CA ILE A 233 -21.87 3.84 18.54
C ILE A 233 -20.74 2.97 19.06
N LEU A 234 -21.08 1.88 19.78
CA LEU A 234 -20.09 0.93 20.29
C LEU A 234 -19.29 0.27 19.18
N ILE A 235 -19.97 -0.20 18.10
CA ILE A 235 -19.31 -0.81 16.94
C ILE A 235 -18.38 0.20 16.26
N LEU A 236 -18.84 1.43 16.05
CA LEU A 236 -18.02 2.49 15.45
C LEU A 236 -16.81 2.85 16.32
N ALA A 237 -16.97 2.87 17.66
CA ALA A 237 -15.87 3.10 18.57
C ALA A 237 -14.81 1.98 18.50
N VAL A 238 -15.25 0.72 18.44
CA VAL A 238 -14.35 -0.44 18.25
C VAL A 238 -13.61 -0.36 16.92
N LEU A 239 -14.32 -0.05 15.82
CA LEU A 239 -13.71 0.11 14.50
C LEU A 239 -12.75 1.30 14.44
N ALA A 240 -13.09 2.41 15.09
CA ALA A 240 -12.21 3.58 15.19
C ALA A 240 -10.93 3.24 15.99
N LEU A 241 -11.06 2.53 17.11
CA LEU A 241 -9.92 2.06 17.89
C LEU A 241 -9.03 1.11 17.07
N ALA A 242 -9.63 0.14 16.38
CA ALA A 242 -8.91 -0.76 15.48
C ALA A 242 -8.20 0.02 14.36
N GLY A 243 -8.86 1.03 13.79
CA GLY A 243 -8.28 1.92 12.78
C GLY A 243 -7.07 2.72 13.31
N VAL A 244 -7.18 3.29 14.51
CA VAL A 244 -6.08 4.01 15.18
C VAL A 244 -4.89 3.07 15.41
N ILE A 245 -5.14 1.86 15.92
CA ILE A 245 -4.12 0.85 16.13
C ILE A 245 -3.47 0.47 14.78
N PHE A 246 -4.28 0.22 13.74
CA PHE A 246 -3.78 -0.10 12.40
C PHE A 246 -2.89 1.02 11.84
N VAL A 247 -3.35 2.29 11.87
CA VAL A 247 -2.59 3.45 11.40
C VAL A 247 -1.33 3.67 12.24
N GLY A 248 -1.42 3.54 13.55
CA GLY A 248 -0.27 3.68 14.46
C GLY A 248 0.79 2.59 14.24
N ARG A 249 0.35 1.37 13.86
CA ARG A 249 1.24 0.21 13.68
C ARG A 249 1.70 -0.03 12.27
N SER A 250 1.01 0.49 11.26
CA SER A 250 1.34 0.27 9.84
C SER A 250 2.51 1.11 9.30
N GLY A 251 3.23 1.83 10.14
CA GLY A 251 4.35 2.69 9.73
C GLY A 251 5.44 2.77 10.80
N HIS A 252 6.60 3.29 10.43
CA HIS A 252 7.75 3.56 11.30
C HIS A 252 7.50 4.63 12.40
N THR A 253 6.32 4.64 12.99
CA THR A 253 5.99 5.51 14.11
C THR A 253 6.47 4.82 15.39
N ALA A 254 7.67 5.18 15.82
CA ALA A 254 8.16 4.90 17.15
C ALA A 254 7.17 5.47 18.18
N GLY A 255 6.70 4.66 19.12
CA GLY A 255 6.03 5.16 20.30
C GLY A 255 4.68 4.55 20.67
N VAL A 256 4.09 3.65 19.88
CA VAL A 256 2.87 2.95 20.34
C VAL A 256 3.28 1.65 21.06
N PRO A 257 3.02 1.52 22.39
CA PRO A 257 3.38 0.31 23.12
C PRO A 257 2.63 -0.91 22.55
N VAL A 258 3.34 -2.01 22.40
CA VAL A 258 2.79 -3.27 21.90
C VAL A 258 2.03 -3.96 23.04
N PRO A 259 0.71 -4.25 22.89
CA PRO A 259 -0.02 -4.99 23.91
C PRO A 259 0.59 -6.38 24.15
N GLY A 260 0.63 -6.81 25.41
CA GLY A 260 1.19 -8.13 25.78
C GLY A 260 0.57 -9.31 25.04
N VAL A 261 -0.72 -9.24 24.74
CA VAL A 261 -1.45 -10.25 23.93
C VAL A 261 -0.85 -10.37 22.51
N GLU A 262 -0.46 -9.27 21.90
CA GLU A 262 0.16 -9.30 20.57
C GLU A 262 1.58 -9.86 20.61
N VAL A 263 2.35 -9.55 21.65
CA VAL A 263 3.67 -10.16 21.85
C VAL A 263 3.55 -11.68 21.99
N ALA A 264 2.56 -12.14 22.75
CA ALA A 264 2.29 -13.58 22.90
C ALA A 264 1.87 -14.24 21.57
N MET A 265 0.99 -13.57 20.79
CA MET A 265 0.55 -14.08 19.49
C MET A 265 1.69 -14.09 18.46
N ARG A 266 2.57 -13.09 18.47
CA ARG A 266 3.77 -13.06 17.63
C ARG A 266 4.72 -14.21 17.95
N ARG A 267 4.99 -14.45 19.24
CA ARG A 267 5.82 -15.59 19.68
C ARG A 267 5.21 -16.93 19.28
N PHE A 268 3.89 -17.06 19.42
CA PHE A 268 3.18 -18.25 18.98
C PHE A 268 3.35 -18.46 17.46
N LEU A 269 3.12 -17.42 16.65
CA LEU A 269 3.29 -17.49 15.19
C LEU A 269 4.74 -17.74 14.79
N GLU A 270 5.69 -17.13 15.47
CA GLU A 270 7.13 -17.38 15.25
C GLU A 270 7.49 -18.85 15.51
N ASN A 271 6.97 -19.42 16.59
CA ASN A 271 7.22 -20.82 16.93
C ASN A 271 6.55 -21.82 15.98
N VAL A 272 5.32 -21.51 15.51
CA VAL A 272 4.55 -22.41 14.65
C VAL A 272 4.97 -22.32 13.19
N LEU A 273 5.23 -21.09 12.70
CA LEU A 273 5.50 -20.83 11.28
C LEU A 273 6.98 -20.65 10.96
N TYR A 274 7.87 -20.68 11.95
CA TYR A 274 9.27 -20.29 11.80
C TYR A 274 9.47 -18.94 11.11
N ALA A 275 8.41 -18.11 11.09
CA ALA A 275 8.43 -16.79 10.53
C ALA A 275 8.84 -15.79 11.61
N ARG A 276 9.92 -15.05 11.37
CA ARG A 276 10.27 -13.90 12.22
C ARG A 276 9.36 -12.73 11.89
N PRO A 277 8.38 -12.37 12.74
CA PRO A 277 7.70 -11.09 12.63
C PRO A 277 8.76 -9.99 12.78
N ARG A 278 8.69 -8.95 11.94
CA ARG A 278 9.57 -7.78 12.10
C ARG A 278 9.35 -7.19 13.50
N GLU A 279 10.31 -7.37 14.37
CA GLU A 279 10.34 -6.66 15.64
C GLU A 279 10.62 -5.18 15.33
N LYS A 280 9.73 -4.33 15.76
CA LYS A 280 10.01 -2.90 15.88
C LYS A 280 10.63 -2.72 17.26
N GLU A 281 11.92 -2.43 17.29
CA GLU A 281 12.55 -1.78 18.42
C GLU A 281 12.06 -0.33 18.57
#